data_2c1166db89b5ba409a62cc921b1f1fb2
#
_entry.id   2c1166db89b5ba409a62cc921b1f1fb2
#
_cell.length_a   1.000
_cell.length_b   1.000
_cell.length_c   1.000
_cell.angle_alpha   90.00
_cell.angle_beta   90.00
_cell.angle_gamma   90.00
#
_symmetry.space_group_name_H-M   'P 1'
#
loop_
_entity.id
_entity.type
_entity.pdbx_description
1 polymer ?
#
loop_
_entity_poly.entity_id
_entity_poly.type
_entity_poly.pdbx_seq_one_letter_code
_entity_poly.pdbx_strand_id
1 'polypeptide(L)'
;MNSKKRVVFIGCGAVGSYLGGWLSHLGHDVHIIDSWHENVNSIRENGLYLKGPHEPFVAFPETIHLHENERLARSKSFDIGFICVKAYDTAWAAQLLNRFVREDGYLVSAQNTVPDELISNVVGENRCIGLVMSSISVALFKPGNVERSGTRRRRDTGHLVFRAGENNGKKSDRIHELIELLDPIDGGKTTTN
;
A
#
# COMPACT_ATOMS: atom_id res chain seq x y z
N MET A 1 -18.33 -10.51 3.68
CA MET A 1 -16.91 -10.94 3.54
C MET A 1 -16.35 -10.19 2.36
N ASN A 2 -15.40 -9.26 2.57
CA ASN A 2 -14.76 -8.58 1.45
C ASN A 2 -14.05 -9.60 0.57
N SER A 3 -14.24 -9.52 -0.74
CA SER A 3 -13.56 -10.41 -1.69
C SER A 3 -12.06 -10.25 -1.58
N LYS A 4 -11.32 -11.36 -1.69
CA LYS A 4 -9.86 -11.36 -1.70
C LYS A 4 -9.35 -10.50 -2.86
N LYS A 5 -8.53 -9.49 -2.57
CA LYS A 5 -7.93 -8.60 -3.58
C LYS A 5 -6.52 -9.04 -3.92
N ARG A 6 -6.12 -8.79 -5.18
CA ARG A 6 -4.72 -8.84 -5.62
C ARG A 6 -4.14 -7.44 -5.57
N VAL A 7 -3.11 -7.26 -4.77
CA VAL A 7 -2.55 -5.95 -4.49
C VAL A 7 -1.05 -5.95 -4.77
N VAL A 8 -0.57 -4.93 -5.47
CA VAL A 8 0.87 -4.76 -5.70
C VAL A 8 1.36 -3.46 -5.07
N PHE A 9 2.48 -3.54 -4.38
CA PHE A 9 3.18 -2.40 -3.81
C PHE A 9 4.46 -2.13 -4.58
N ILE A 10 4.80 -0.86 -4.75
CA ILE A 10 6.14 -0.44 -5.13
C ILE A 10 6.74 0.42 -4.02
N GLY A 11 7.87 -0.04 -3.48
CA GLY A 11 8.52 0.50 -2.30
C GLY A 11 8.18 -0.28 -1.03
N CYS A 12 9.16 -1.02 -0.49
CA CYS A 12 9.09 -1.80 0.75
C CYS A 12 9.82 -1.07 1.90
N GLY A 13 9.68 0.26 1.95
CA GLY A 13 10.07 1.05 3.12
C GLY A 13 9.06 0.85 4.27
N ALA A 14 9.10 1.71 5.27
CA ALA A 14 8.24 1.58 6.46
C ALA A 14 6.74 1.47 6.11
N VAL A 15 6.23 2.35 5.25
CA VAL A 15 4.81 2.40 4.86
C VAL A 15 4.41 1.18 4.03
N GLY A 16 5.15 0.87 2.96
CA GLY A 16 4.84 -0.26 2.09
C GLY A 16 4.93 -1.60 2.81
N SER A 17 5.93 -1.76 3.67
CA SER A 17 6.05 -2.95 4.52
C SER A 17 4.88 -3.06 5.51
N TYR A 18 4.48 -1.97 6.15
CA TYR A 18 3.37 -1.97 7.10
C TYR A 18 2.05 -2.35 6.44
N LEU A 19 1.67 -1.65 5.38
CA LEU A 19 0.42 -1.90 4.66
C LEU A 19 0.41 -3.27 3.98
N GLY A 20 1.49 -3.60 3.26
CA GLY A 20 1.61 -4.87 2.54
C GLY A 20 1.63 -6.08 3.49
N GLY A 21 2.33 -5.96 4.62
CA GLY A 21 2.35 -6.99 5.65
C GLY A 21 0.97 -7.23 6.27
N TRP A 22 0.25 -6.16 6.62
CA TRP A 22 -1.11 -6.28 7.15
C TRP A 22 -2.08 -6.89 6.13
N LEU A 23 -2.08 -6.42 4.88
CA LEU A 23 -2.98 -6.97 3.86
C LEU A 23 -2.68 -8.43 3.57
N SER A 24 -1.39 -8.83 3.57
CA SER A 24 -0.99 -10.23 3.46
C SER A 24 -1.50 -11.06 4.64
N HIS A 25 -1.36 -10.55 5.88
CA HIS A 25 -1.86 -11.19 7.08
C HIS A 25 -3.39 -11.35 7.09
N LEU A 26 -4.11 -10.39 6.51
CA LEU A 26 -5.57 -10.43 6.33
C LEU A 26 -6.01 -11.37 5.18
N GLY A 27 -5.07 -12.02 4.49
CA GLY A 27 -5.35 -13.05 3.49
C GLY A 27 -5.52 -12.54 2.06
N HIS A 28 -5.16 -11.29 1.78
CA HIS A 28 -5.09 -10.76 0.42
C HIS A 28 -3.88 -11.31 -0.33
N ASP A 29 -3.94 -11.31 -1.68
CA ASP A 29 -2.83 -11.71 -2.54
C ASP A 29 -1.92 -10.49 -2.75
N VAL A 30 -0.83 -10.41 -1.97
CA VAL A 30 0.03 -9.23 -1.89
C VAL A 30 1.38 -9.49 -2.51
N HIS A 31 1.77 -8.61 -3.45
CA HIS A 31 3.08 -8.57 -4.06
C HIS A 31 3.77 -7.23 -3.73
N ILE A 32 5.05 -7.28 -3.42
CA ILE A 32 5.85 -6.10 -3.08
C ILE A 32 7.08 -6.05 -3.99
N ILE A 33 7.25 -4.93 -4.69
CA ILE A 33 8.43 -4.67 -5.52
C ILE A 33 9.32 -3.67 -4.80
N ASP A 34 10.61 -3.98 -4.63
CA ASP A 34 11.57 -3.06 -4.05
C ASP A 34 12.96 -3.21 -4.69
N SER A 35 13.75 -2.15 -4.59
CA SER A 35 15.15 -2.12 -5.04
C SER A 35 16.15 -2.46 -3.93
N TRP A 36 15.73 -2.45 -2.66
CA TRP A 36 16.60 -2.75 -1.53
C TRP A 36 16.78 -4.26 -1.37
N HIS A 37 17.90 -4.73 -1.89
CA HIS A 37 18.22 -6.16 -2.03
C HIS A 37 18.14 -6.92 -0.69
N GLU A 38 18.76 -6.40 0.37
CA GLU A 38 18.79 -7.04 1.67
C GLU A 38 17.40 -7.16 2.28
N ASN A 39 16.55 -6.15 2.08
CA ASN A 39 15.18 -6.17 2.59
C ASN A 39 14.33 -7.22 1.86
N VAL A 40 14.42 -7.26 0.53
CA VAL A 40 13.70 -8.25 -0.28
C VAL A 40 14.10 -9.68 0.10
N ASN A 41 15.40 -9.94 0.23
CA ASN A 41 15.89 -11.27 0.60
C ASN A 41 15.47 -11.66 2.02
N SER A 42 15.58 -10.74 2.98
CA SER A 42 15.16 -10.98 4.36
C SER A 42 13.68 -11.37 4.43
N ILE A 43 12.82 -10.68 3.67
CA ILE A 43 11.38 -10.99 3.64
C ILE A 43 11.11 -12.34 2.97
N ARG A 44 11.82 -12.68 1.90
CA ARG A 44 11.69 -13.97 1.22
C ARG A 44 12.06 -15.14 2.13
N GLU A 45 13.11 -14.99 2.91
CA GLU A 45 13.64 -16.04 3.77
C GLU A 45 12.88 -16.18 5.09
N ASN A 46 12.53 -15.05 5.72
CA ASN A 46 12.06 -15.02 7.11
C ASN A 46 10.64 -14.48 7.26
N GLY A 47 10.04 -13.97 6.17
CA GLY A 47 8.81 -13.20 6.22
C GLY A 47 9.03 -11.77 6.69
N LEU A 48 7.97 -11.01 6.70
CA LEU A 48 7.89 -9.63 7.15
C LEU A 48 7.33 -9.60 8.57
N TYR A 49 8.19 -9.30 9.54
CA TYR A 49 7.81 -9.20 10.95
C TYR A 49 7.22 -7.83 11.27
N LEU A 50 5.98 -7.82 11.78
CA LEU A 50 5.27 -6.62 12.18
C LEU A 50 5.06 -6.60 13.70
N LYS A 51 5.44 -5.48 14.32
CA LYS A 51 5.27 -5.20 15.74
C LYS A 51 4.58 -3.85 15.91
N GLY A 52 3.79 -3.72 16.97
CA GLY A 52 3.08 -2.47 17.28
C GLY A 52 2.06 -2.67 18.39
N PRO A 53 1.00 -1.84 18.43
CA PRO A 53 -0.07 -1.96 19.43
C PRO A 53 -1.06 -3.11 19.10
N HIS A 54 -0.54 -4.21 18.64
CA HIS A 54 -1.22 -5.46 18.32
C HIS A 54 -0.27 -6.62 18.64
N GLU A 55 -0.79 -7.83 18.72
CA GLU A 55 0.06 -9.02 18.84
C GLU A 55 1.01 -9.07 17.63
N PRO A 56 2.33 -9.23 17.88
CA PRO A 56 3.30 -9.34 16.79
C PRO A 56 3.01 -10.56 15.91
N PHE A 57 3.22 -10.38 14.60
CA PHE A 57 3.04 -11.46 13.64
C PHE A 57 4.07 -11.39 12.50
N VAL A 58 4.18 -12.48 11.75
CA VAL A 58 4.96 -12.57 10.53
C VAL A 58 3.99 -12.74 9.35
N ALA A 59 4.16 -11.94 8.32
CA ALA A 59 3.43 -12.04 7.06
C ALA A 59 4.38 -12.49 5.94
N PHE A 60 3.84 -13.14 4.91
CA PHE A 60 4.61 -13.66 3.78
C PHE A 60 4.08 -13.12 2.44
N PRO A 61 4.19 -11.80 2.18
CA PRO A 61 3.87 -11.28 0.85
C PRO A 61 4.87 -11.81 -0.18
N GLU A 62 4.42 -12.00 -1.42
CA GLU A 62 5.34 -12.27 -2.54
C GLU A 62 6.23 -11.03 -2.73
N THR A 63 7.53 -11.17 -2.52
CA THR A 63 8.46 -10.03 -2.57
C THR A 63 9.40 -10.17 -3.76
N ILE A 64 9.54 -9.12 -4.57
CA ILE A 64 10.16 -9.13 -5.88
C ILE A 64 11.19 -8.02 -5.95
N HIS A 65 12.42 -8.34 -6.39
CA HIS A 65 13.40 -7.32 -6.72
C HIS A 65 12.93 -6.50 -7.91
N LEU A 66 13.22 -5.21 -7.90
CA LEU A 66 12.85 -4.31 -8.99
C LEU A 66 13.30 -4.84 -10.38
N HIS A 67 14.47 -5.43 -10.47
CA HIS A 67 14.98 -6.00 -11.74
C HIS A 67 14.28 -7.30 -12.16
N GLU A 68 13.51 -7.94 -11.26
CA GLU A 68 12.71 -9.15 -11.55
C GLU A 68 11.25 -8.83 -11.91
N ASN A 69 10.89 -7.56 -12.06
CA ASN A 69 9.48 -7.14 -12.25
C ASN A 69 8.80 -7.79 -13.47
N GLU A 70 9.56 -8.24 -14.47
CA GLU A 70 9.02 -8.98 -15.62
C GLU A 70 8.29 -10.28 -15.24
N ARG A 71 8.58 -10.85 -14.07
CA ARG A 71 7.83 -12.00 -13.54
C ARG A 71 6.35 -11.68 -13.39
N LEU A 72 6.00 -10.42 -13.10
CA LEU A 72 4.62 -9.96 -12.97
C LEU A 72 3.87 -9.91 -14.31
N ALA A 73 4.57 -9.70 -15.41
CA ALA A 73 3.97 -9.65 -16.76
C ALA A 73 3.28 -10.98 -17.16
N ARG A 74 3.67 -12.08 -16.52
CA ARG A 74 3.08 -13.41 -16.73
C ARG A 74 2.01 -13.79 -15.71
N SER A 75 1.77 -12.93 -14.73
CA SER A 75 0.75 -13.14 -13.69
C SER A 75 -0.58 -12.53 -14.10
N LYS A 76 -1.64 -12.87 -13.36
CA LYS A 76 -2.92 -12.13 -13.49
C LYS A 76 -2.70 -10.68 -13.07
N SER A 77 -3.44 -9.75 -13.68
CA SER A 77 -3.39 -8.33 -13.32
C SER A 77 -3.84 -8.08 -11.88
N PHE A 78 -3.32 -7.01 -11.29
CA PHE A 78 -3.67 -6.59 -9.93
C PHE A 78 -4.91 -5.68 -9.93
N ASP A 79 -5.66 -5.73 -8.84
CA ASP A 79 -6.82 -4.86 -8.60
C ASP A 79 -6.37 -3.45 -8.21
N ILE A 80 -5.35 -3.37 -7.32
CA ILE A 80 -4.89 -2.13 -6.71
C ILE A 80 -3.36 -2.11 -6.70
N GLY A 81 -2.79 -0.96 -7.10
CA GLY A 81 -1.37 -0.69 -6.97
C GLY A 81 -1.09 0.40 -5.95
N PHE A 82 -0.22 0.14 -4.96
CA PHE A 82 0.20 1.13 -3.97
C PHE A 82 1.59 1.68 -4.28
N ILE A 83 1.70 3.01 -4.34
CA ILE A 83 2.96 3.73 -4.51
C ILE A 83 3.44 4.19 -3.13
N CYS A 84 4.50 3.54 -2.64
CA CYS A 84 5.10 3.78 -1.32
C CYS A 84 6.58 4.21 -1.39
N VAL A 85 7.06 4.55 -2.58
CA VAL A 85 8.40 5.12 -2.78
C VAL A 85 8.46 6.57 -2.32
N LYS A 86 9.67 7.14 -2.27
CA LYS A 86 9.84 8.58 -2.01
C LYS A 86 9.26 9.41 -3.17
N ALA A 87 8.82 10.63 -2.87
CA ALA A 87 8.08 11.47 -3.82
C ALA A 87 8.82 11.71 -5.17
N TYR A 88 10.14 11.80 -5.15
CA TYR A 88 10.95 11.96 -6.36
C TYR A 88 10.93 10.75 -7.30
N ASP A 89 10.51 9.57 -6.80
CA ASP A 89 10.39 8.33 -7.57
C ASP A 89 8.96 8.06 -8.09
N THR A 90 8.00 8.93 -7.79
CA THR A 90 6.58 8.69 -8.04
C THR A 90 6.27 8.42 -9.51
N ALA A 91 6.82 9.22 -10.43
CA ALA A 91 6.46 9.14 -11.85
C ALA A 91 6.84 7.79 -12.47
N TRP A 92 8.07 7.31 -12.27
CA TRP A 92 8.48 6.02 -12.81
C TRP A 92 7.77 4.85 -12.10
N ALA A 93 7.51 4.97 -10.80
CA ALA A 93 6.78 3.96 -10.04
C ALA A 93 5.33 3.81 -10.55
N ALA A 94 4.65 4.92 -10.83
CA ALA A 94 3.32 4.91 -11.44
C ALA A 94 3.34 4.26 -12.84
N GLN A 95 4.33 4.61 -13.68
CA GLN A 95 4.49 4.01 -15.01
C GLN A 95 4.71 2.49 -14.92
N LEU A 96 5.54 2.03 -13.97
CA LEU A 96 5.78 0.61 -13.79
C LEU A 96 4.51 -0.12 -13.33
N LEU A 97 3.83 0.37 -12.28
CA LEU A 97 2.63 -0.28 -11.77
C LEU A 97 1.47 -0.28 -12.78
N ASN A 98 1.34 0.77 -13.59
CA ASN A 98 0.30 0.84 -14.63
C ASN A 98 0.34 -0.34 -15.62
N ARG A 99 1.51 -0.98 -15.80
CA ARG A 99 1.66 -2.17 -16.64
C ARG A 99 1.04 -3.43 -16.05
N PHE A 100 0.86 -3.47 -14.74
CA PHE A 100 0.45 -4.67 -14.00
C PHE A 100 -0.93 -4.55 -13.38
N VAL A 101 -1.42 -3.33 -13.15
CA VAL A 101 -2.78 -3.07 -12.64
C VAL A 101 -3.77 -3.11 -13.81
N ARG A 102 -4.87 -3.84 -13.66
CA ARG A 102 -5.92 -3.98 -14.67
C ARG A 102 -6.52 -2.61 -15.04
N GLU A 103 -7.14 -2.50 -16.21
CA GLU A 103 -7.67 -1.23 -16.74
C GLU A 103 -8.74 -0.58 -15.84
N ASP A 104 -9.58 -1.39 -15.21
CA ASP A 104 -10.60 -0.96 -14.24
C ASP A 104 -10.08 -0.91 -12.79
N GLY A 105 -8.80 -1.22 -12.56
CA GLY A 105 -8.09 -1.04 -11.30
C GLY A 105 -7.57 0.38 -11.12
N TYR A 106 -6.95 0.64 -9.98
CA TYR A 106 -6.46 1.98 -9.65
C TYR A 106 -5.14 1.97 -8.89
N LEU A 107 -4.45 3.12 -8.92
CA LEU A 107 -3.25 3.36 -8.13
C LEU A 107 -3.57 4.20 -6.90
N VAL A 108 -2.92 3.88 -5.79
CA VAL A 108 -3.04 4.59 -4.52
C VAL A 108 -1.71 5.25 -4.19
N SER A 109 -1.73 6.57 -4.04
CA SER A 109 -0.61 7.32 -3.48
C SER A 109 -0.61 7.18 -1.96
N ALA A 110 0.32 6.40 -1.41
CA ALA A 110 0.50 6.23 0.04
C ALA A 110 1.77 6.97 0.51
N GLN A 111 1.93 8.21 0.10
CA GLN A 111 3.10 9.05 0.34
C GLN A 111 2.75 10.25 1.24
N ASN A 112 3.75 10.81 1.94
CA ASN A 112 3.54 11.96 2.83
C ASN A 112 3.31 13.29 2.10
N THR A 113 3.58 13.34 0.81
CA THR A 113 3.29 14.44 -0.09
C THR A 113 2.08 14.07 -0.96
N VAL A 114 1.48 15.03 -1.62
CA VAL A 114 0.33 14.81 -2.52
C VAL A 114 0.84 14.81 -3.98
N PRO A 115 1.51 13.72 -4.44
CA PRO A 115 2.03 13.62 -5.81
C PRO A 115 0.95 13.10 -6.77
N ASP A 116 -0.31 13.29 -6.45
CA ASP A 116 -1.46 12.72 -7.16
C ASP A 116 -1.50 13.19 -8.62
N GLU A 117 -1.06 14.44 -8.89
CA GLU A 117 -0.94 14.98 -10.25
C GLU A 117 0.07 14.17 -11.08
N LEU A 118 1.22 13.79 -10.50
CA LEU A 118 2.22 12.96 -11.20
C LEU A 118 1.67 11.58 -11.54
N ILE A 119 0.87 11.00 -10.65
CA ILE A 119 0.24 9.69 -10.88
C ILE A 119 -0.88 9.83 -11.91
N SER A 120 -1.74 10.85 -11.77
CA SER A 120 -2.86 11.11 -12.69
C SER A 120 -2.40 11.34 -14.12
N ASN A 121 -1.26 12.00 -14.32
CA ASN A 121 -0.66 12.20 -15.65
C ASN A 121 -0.25 10.87 -16.31
N VAL A 122 -0.01 9.81 -15.52
CA VAL A 122 0.34 8.48 -16.06
C VAL A 122 -0.89 7.62 -16.28
N VAL A 123 -1.83 7.58 -15.32
CA VAL A 123 -2.94 6.62 -15.34
C VAL A 123 -4.31 7.26 -15.60
N GLY A 124 -4.37 8.58 -15.66
CA GLY A 124 -5.61 9.37 -15.71
C GLY A 124 -6.20 9.61 -14.31
N GLU A 125 -6.92 10.74 -14.16
CA GLU A 125 -7.54 11.15 -12.89
C GLU A 125 -8.47 10.07 -12.30
N ASN A 126 -9.18 9.38 -13.17
CA ASN A 126 -10.13 8.36 -12.76
C ASN A 126 -9.48 7.05 -12.23
N ARG A 127 -8.16 6.95 -12.22
CA ARG A 127 -7.43 5.76 -11.74
C ARG A 127 -6.40 6.10 -10.66
N CYS A 128 -6.48 7.27 -10.04
CA CYS A 128 -5.62 7.70 -8.96
C CYS A 128 -6.45 8.04 -7.71
N ILE A 129 -6.04 7.50 -6.55
CA ILE A 129 -6.60 7.81 -5.24
C ILE A 129 -5.48 8.28 -4.33
N GLY A 130 -5.67 9.42 -3.68
CA GLY A 130 -4.80 9.90 -2.60
C GLY A 130 -5.12 9.17 -1.30
N LEU A 131 -4.08 8.68 -0.62
CA LEU A 131 -4.18 8.08 0.71
C LEU A 131 -3.25 8.80 1.69
N VAL A 132 -3.83 9.47 2.66
CA VAL A 132 -3.10 10.10 3.74
C VAL A 132 -3.15 9.20 4.98
N MET A 133 -1.96 8.91 5.54
CA MET A 133 -1.82 8.24 6.82
C MET A 133 -1.45 9.28 7.88
N SER A 134 -2.29 9.46 8.88
CA SER A 134 -2.11 10.49 9.90
C SER A 134 -2.01 9.92 11.30
N SER A 135 -1.22 10.61 12.15
CA SER A 135 -1.16 10.33 13.59
C SER A 135 -0.59 8.94 13.95
N ILE A 136 0.20 8.35 13.08
CA ILE A 136 1.01 7.15 13.38
C ILE A 136 2.45 7.38 12.97
N SER A 137 3.34 6.62 13.58
CA SER A 137 4.73 6.50 13.16
C SER A 137 5.03 5.04 12.84
N VAL A 138 5.57 4.81 11.67
CA VAL A 138 5.99 3.48 11.23
C VAL A 138 7.46 3.54 10.86
N ALA A 139 8.26 2.63 11.37
CA ALA A 139 9.70 2.54 11.12
C ALA A 139 10.09 1.13 10.68
N LEU A 140 11.01 1.08 9.73
CA LEU A 140 11.68 -0.14 9.30
C LEU A 140 13.10 -0.11 9.92
N PHE A 141 13.29 -0.81 11.04
CA PHE A 141 14.54 -0.74 11.80
C PHE A 141 15.67 -1.59 11.20
N LYS A 142 15.30 -2.67 10.55
CA LYS A 142 16.21 -3.55 9.82
C LYS A 142 15.43 -4.29 8.73
N PRO A 143 16.08 -4.90 7.75
CA PRO A 143 15.43 -5.69 6.72
C PRO A 143 14.38 -6.66 7.28
N GLY A 144 13.17 -6.63 6.72
CA GLY A 144 12.06 -7.49 7.11
C GLY A 144 11.41 -7.19 8.47
N ASN A 145 11.75 -6.06 9.15
CA ASN A 145 11.22 -5.77 10.49
C ASN A 145 10.63 -4.37 10.61
N VAL A 146 9.33 -4.32 10.76
CA VAL A 146 8.54 -3.09 10.85
C VAL A 146 7.96 -2.93 12.25
N GLU A 147 8.09 -1.73 12.80
CA GLU A 147 7.44 -1.35 14.04
C GLU A 147 6.56 -0.12 13.83
N ARG A 148 5.32 -0.23 14.28
CA ARG A 148 4.35 0.84 14.31
C ARG A 148 4.21 1.33 15.76
N SER A 149 4.52 2.59 16.00
CA SER A 149 4.44 3.22 17.32
C SER A 149 3.11 3.93 17.56
N GLY A 150 2.76 4.08 18.84
CA GLY A 150 1.52 4.72 19.29
C GLY A 150 0.35 3.75 19.44
N THR A 151 -0.76 4.24 19.98
CA THR A 151 -1.97 3.44 20.24
C THR A 151 -2.65 3.04 18.94
N ARG A 152 -3.20 1.84 18.89
CA ARG A 152 -4.04 1.39 17.78
C ARG A 152 -5.27 2.30 17.70
N ARG A 153 -5.61 2.71 16.48
CA ARG A 153 -6.73 3.59 16.21
C ARG A 153 -7.81 2.83 15.46
N ARG A 154 -9.06 3.07 15.80
CA ARG A 154 -10.23 2.39 15.24
C ARG A 154 -11.39 3.37 15.18
N ARG A 155 -12.41 3.04 14.39
CA ARG A 155 -13.63 3.86 14.27
C ARG A 155 -14.34 4.10 15.59
N ASP A 156 -14.36 3.10 16.47
CA ASP A 156 -14.97 3.19 17.81
C ASP A 156 -14.28 4.16 18.73
N THR A 157 -13.00 4.47 18.50
CA THR A 157 -12.24 5.46 19.29
C THR A 157 -12.31 6.88 18.73
N GLY A 158 -12.97 7.09 17.59
CA GLY A 158 -13.06 8.39 16.90
C GLY A 158 -11.76 8.86 16.24
N HIS A 159 -10.68 8.10 16.35
CA HIS A 159 -9.38 8.43 15.75
C HIS A 159 -9.10 7.49 14.57
N LEU A 160 -8.99 8.05 13.39
CA LEU A 160 -8.78 7.30 12.16
C LEU A 160 -7.42 7.65 11.56
N VAL A 161 -6.69 6.63 11.13
CA VAL A 161 -5.37 6.78 10.50
C VAL A 161 -5.49 7.06 9.02
N PHE A 162 -6.34 6.30 8.33
CA PHE A 162 -6.43 6.33 6.87
C PHE A 162 -7.49 7.33 6.42
N ARG A 163 -7.09 8.21 5.49
CA ARG A 163 -8.00 9.13 4.79
C ARG A 163 -7.76 8.98 3.30
N ALA A 164 -8.76 8.51 2.58
CA ALA A 164 -8.69 8.34 1.14
C ALA A 164 -9.66 9.29 0.42
N GLY A 165 -9.21 9.85 -0.68
CA GLY A 165 -9.99 10.77 -1.49
C GLY A 165 -9.61 10.73 -2.96
N GLU A 166 -10.57 11.08 -3.82
CA GLU A 166 -10.33 11.32 -5.24
C GLU A 166 -9.75 12.71 -5.43
N ASN A 167 -8.85 12.88 -6.40
CA ASN A 167 -8.27 14.19 -6.72
C ASN A 167 -9.32 15.25 -7.09
N ASN A 168 -10.43 14.82 -7.67
CA ASN A 168 -11.54 15.70 -8.06
C ASN A 168 -12.58 15.92 -6.94
N GLY A 169 -12.33 15.42 -5.73
CA GLY A 169 -13.22 15.54 -4.56
C GLY A 169 -14.52 14.72 -4.64
N LYS A 170 -14.72 13.92 -5.69
CA LYS A 170 -15.91 13.08 -5.82
C LYS A 170 -15.86 11.89 -4.88
N LYS A 171 -17.01 11.42 -4.42
CA LYS A 171 -17.16 10.15 -3.73
C LYS A 171 -17.37 9.05 -4.76
N SER A 172 -16.59 7.98 -4.67
CA SER A 172 -16.68 6.83 -5.57
C SER A 172 -16.73 5.53 -4.77
N ASP A 173 -17.23 4.48 -5.38
CA ASP A 173 -17.29 3.15 -4.75
C ASP A 173 -15.88 2.61 -4.45
N ARG A 174 -14.90 2.95 -5.28
CA ARG A 174 -13.51 2.52 -5.08
C ARG A 174 -12.82 3.16 -3.86
N ILE A 175 -13.21 4.40 -3.47
CA ILE A 175 -12.73 4.98 -2.20
C ILE A 175 -13.31 4.22 -1.02
N HIS A 176 -14.59 3.88 -1.08
CA HIS A 176 -15.22 3.06 -0.04
C HIS A 176 -14.57 1.68 0.05
N GLU A 177 -14.34 1.03 -1.10
CA GLU A 177 -13.63 -0.24 -1.18
C GLU A 177 -12.22 -0.15 -0.56
N LEU A 178 -11.45 0.89 -0.88
CA LEU A 178 -10.12 1.10 -0.31
C LEU A 178 -10.17 1.30 1.21
N ILE A 179 -11.12 2.08 1.71
CA ILE A 179 -11.28 2.28 3.15
C ILE A 179 -11.70 0.99 3.85
N GLU A 180 -12.60 0.21 3.28
CA GLU A 180 -12.99 -1.11 3.83
C GLU A 180 -11.81 -2.09 3.85
N LEU A 181 -10.92 -2.03 2.86
CA LEU A 181 -9.69 -2.82 2.79
C LEU A 181 -8.72 -2.45 3.92
N LEU A 182 -8.60 -1.17 4.27
CA LEU A 182 -7.64 -0.66 5.24
C LEU A 182 -8.20 -0.55 6.68
N ASP A 183 -9.51 -0.47 6.86
CA ASP A 183 -10.15 -0.28 8.17
C ASP A 183 -9.77 -1.34 9.22
N PRO A 184 -9.58 -2.63 8.88
CA PRO A 184 -9.14 -3.63 9.84
C PRO A 184 -7.74 -3.38 10.42
N ILE A 185 -6.92 -2.56 9.76
CA ILE A 185 -5.55 -2.25 10.17
C ILE A 185 -5.58 -1.20 11.31
N ASP A 186 -6.08 0.02 11.03
CA ASP A 186 -6.04 1.15 11.96
C ASP A 186 -7.23 2.12 11.80
N GLY A 187 -8.28 1.70 11.15
CA GLY A 187 -9.48 2.53 10.87
C GLY A 187 -9.26 3.59 9.78
N GLY A 188 -10.28 3.77 8.95
CA GLY A 188 -10.23 4.67 7.83
C GLY A 188 -11.52 5.42 7.57
N LYS A 189 -11.42 6.54 6.84
CA LYS A 189 -12.55 7.30 6.33
C LYS A 189 -12.30 7.86 4.96
N THR A 190 -13.36 8.06 4.20
CA THR A 190 -13.33 8.86 2.98
C THR A 190 -13.15 10.34 3.32
N THR A 191 -12.44 11.08 2.48
CA THR A 191 -12.33 12.53 2.56
C THR A 191 -12.73 13.16 1.22
N THR A 192 -13.24 14.36 1.28
CA THR A 192 -13.36 15.27 0.15
C THR A 192 -12.39 16.40 0.44
N ASN A 193 -11.56 16.75 -0.50
CA ASN A 193 -10.65 17.92 -0.37
C ASN A 193 -11.43 19.17 -0.07
#